data_aaa96d09e9e3be4f55ec550546238b39
#
_entry.id   aaa96d09e9e3be4f55ec550546238b39
#
_cell.length_a   1.000
_cell.length_b   1.000
_cell.length_c   1.000
_cell.angle_alpha   90.00
_cell.angle_beta   90.00
_cell.angle_gamma   90.00
#
_symmetry.space_group_name_H-M   'P 1'
#
loop_
_entity.id
_entity.type
_entity.pdbx_description
1 polymer ?
#
loop_
_entity_poly.entity_id
_entity_poly.type
_entity_poly.pdbx_seq_one_letter_code
_entity_poly.pdbx_strand_id
1 'polypeptide(L)'
;MSEEKNLIDTTDLEEYHVLQNKLLFSQLPKIITNTPAFQSFIPLIEELDGTNGVEILRKLPIMTKHDILMEPKKYHRTDIIERTYDIRTGGTSGELLEFPRIKSEYEVERKHVEYCWKIIDIKLGEDKGVVLNARPAKNSQDGFSYIDGNKMMWLACQDQT
;
A
#
# COMPACT_ATOMS: atom_id res chain seq x y z
N MET A 1 -22.80 18.16 -1.87
CA MET A 1 -21.69 17.34 -1.39
C MET A 1 -20.51 17.69 -2.29
N SER A 2 -19.51 18.43 -1.77
CA SER A 2 -18.28 18.69 -2.52
C SER A 2 -17.54 17.37 -2.63
N GLU A 3 -17.24 16.91 -3.84
CA GLU A 3 -16.31 15.79 -4.06
C GLU A 3 -15.02 16.14 -3.33
N GLU A 4 -14.63 15.33 -2.36
CA GLU A 4 -13.34 15.45 -1.72
C GLU A 4 -12.27 15.17 -2.79
N LYS A 5 -11.55 16.21 -3.18
CA LYS A 5 -10.47 16.10 -4.16
C LYS A 5 -9.37 15.22 -3.59
N ASN A 6 -8.98 14.21 -4.33
CA ASN A 6 -7.92 13.28 -3.93
C ASN A 6 -6.55 13.78 -4.40
N LEU A 7 -5.48 13.33 -3.74
CA LEU A 7 -4.09 13.62 -4.15
C LEU A 7 -3.81 13.26 -5.61
N ILE A 8 -4.50 12.24 -6.13
CA ILE A 8 -4.33 11.73 -7.49
C ILE A 8 -4.88 12.70 -8.54
N ASP A 9 -5.87 13.50 -8.18
CA ASP A 9 -6.57 14.41 -9.11
C ASP A 9 -5.95 15.80 -9.15
N THR A 10 -4.94 16.08 -8.31
CA THR A 10 -4.32 17.39 -8.26
C THR A 10 -3.04 17.45 -9.08
N THR A 11 -2.94 18.45 -9.93
CA THR A 11 -1.76 18.76 -10.76
C THR A 11 -0.97 19.96 -10.21
N ASP A 12 -1.53 20.68 -9.22
CA ASP A 12 -0.89 21.78 -8.56
C ASP A 12 -0.06 21.28 -7.38
N LEU A 13 1.22 21.61 -7.37
CA LEU A 13 2.17 21.18 -6.35
C LEU A 13 1.84 21.77 -4.96
N GLU A 14 1.38 23.01 -4.89
CA GLU A 14 1.01 23.63 -3.61
C GLU A 14 -0.24 22.95 -3.04
N GLU A 15 -1.25 22.74 -3.86
CA GLU A 15 -2.45 22.00 -3.47
C GLU A 15 -2.11 20.56 -3.05
N TYR A 16 -1.20 19.89 -3.76
CA TYR A 16 -0.70 18.57 -3.39
C TYR A 16 -0.10 18.56 -1.98
N HIS A 17 0.76 19.52 -1.65
CA HIS A 17 1.35 19.61 -0.31
C HIS A 17 0.31 19.88 0.79
N VAL A 18 -0.70 20.70 0.51
CA VAL A 18 -1.79 20.95 1.45
C VAL A 18 -2.58 19.66 1.71
N LEU A 19 -2.94 18.92 0.67
CA LEU A 19 -3.65 17.64 0.79
C LEU A 19 -2.81 16.60 1.51
N GLN A 20 -1.52 16.52 1.19
CA GLN A 20 -0.58 15.60 1.84
C GLN A 20 -0.50 15.87 3.35
N ASN A 21 -0.33 17.13 3.77
CA ASN A 21 -0.30 17.49 5.18
C ASN A 21 -1.61 17.15 5.90
N LYS A 22 -2.78 17.41 5.28
CA LYS A 22 -4.08 17.02 5.83
C LYS A 22 -4.21 15.51 6.02
N LEU A 23 -3.77 14.72 5.06
CA LEU A 23 -3.78 13.26 5.19
C LEU A 23 -2.87 12.81 6.32
N LEU A 24 -1.65 13.33 6.41
CA LEU A 24 -0.71 13.01 7.47
C LEU A 24 -1.27 13.43 8.84
N PHE A 25 -1.89 14.60 8.94
CA PHE A 25 -2.56 15.06 10.17
C PHE A 25 -3.62 14.06 10.66
N SER A 26 -4.37 13.45 9.75
CA SER A 26 -5.39 12.45 10.10
C SER A 26 -4.84 11.06 10.40
N GLN A 27 -3.69 10.68 9.81
CA GLN A 27 -3.16 9.32 9.88
C GLN A 27 -2.04 9.14 10.90
N LEU A 28 -1.13 10.12 11.03
CA LEU A 28 0.03 10.01 11.93
C LEU A 28 -0.36 9.73 13.39
N PRO A 29 -1.37 10.39 13.98
CA PRO A 29 -1.79 10.07 15.34
C PRO A 29 -2.18 8.61 15.52
N LYS A 30 -2.93 8.05 14.55
CA LYS A 30 -3.37 6.65 14.58
C LYS A 30 -2.18 5.69 14.46
N ILE A 31 -1.24 5.99 13.56
CA ILE A 31 -0.05 5.17 13.33
C ILE A 31 0.83 5.21 14.57
N ILE A 32 1.15 6.39 15.09
CA ILE A 32 2.07 6.57 16.22
C ILE A 32 1.49 5.92 17.49
N THR A 33 0.19 6.14 17.77
CA THR A 33 -0.45 5.61 18.97
C THR A 33 -0.60 4.08 18.92
N ASN A 34 -0.93 3.53 17.77
CA ASN A 34 -1.32 2.13 17.66
C ASN A 34 -0.22 1.19 17.12
N THR A 35 0.97 1.72 16.81
CA THR A 35 2.12 0.89 16.43
C THR A 35 3.16 0.87 17.54
N PRO A 36 3.43 -0.28 18.17
CA PRO A 36 4.36 -0.36 19.32
C PRO A 36 5.72 0.28 19.06
N ALA A 37 6.26 0.15 17.84
CA ALA A 37 7.55 0.74 17.45
C ALA A 37 7.57 2.27 17.52
N PHE A 38 6.41 2.92 17.47
CA PHE A 38 6.31 4.38 17.40
C PHE A 38 5.76 5.02 18.69
N GLN A 39 5.39 4.26 19.70
CA GLN A 39 4.79 4.81 20.93
C GLN A 39 5.67 5.82 21.66
N SER A 40 6.99 5.73 21.56
CA SER A 40 7.91 6.73 22.13
C SER A 40 7.82 8.09 21.45
N PHE A 41 7.19 8.17 20.29
CA PHE A 41 6.99 9.40 19.50
C PHE A 41 5.61 10.05 19.70
N ILE A 42 4.80 9.56 20.64
CA ILE A 42 3.50 10.14 21.00
C ILE A 42 3.57 11.67 21.23
N PRO A 43 4.60 12.23 21.88
CA PRO A 43 4.71 13.68 22.05
C PRO A 43 4.72 14.47 20.73
N LEU A 44 5.14 13.89 19.61
CA LEU A 44 5.09 14.56 18.30
C LEU A 44 3.66 14.82 17.81
N ILE A 45 2.67 14.09 18.35
CA ILE A 45 1.26 14.29 17.98
C ILE A 45 0.78 15.68 18.46
N GLU A 46 1.29 16.17 19.58
CA GLU A 46 0.96 17.49 20.11
C GLU A 46 1.52 18.63 19.25
N GLU A 47 2.55 18.36 18.45
CA GLU A 47 3.14 19.32 17.53
C GLU A 47 2.40 19.40 16.18
N LEU A 48 1.48 18.48 15.88
CA LEU A 48 0.72 18.45 14.63
C LEU A 48 -0.30 19.58 14.58
N ASP A 49 -0.25 20.38 13.51
CA ASP A 49 -1.17 21.53 13.29
C ASP A 49 -1.94 21.49 11.95
N GLY A 50 -1.82 20.40 11.21
CA GLY A 50 -2.47 20.19 9.91
C GLY A 50 -1.70 20.76 8.71
N THR A 51 -0.62 21.53 8.94
CA THR A 51 0.24 22.09 7.88
C THR A 51 1.64 21.49 7.89
N ASN A 52 2.05 20.84 8.98
CA ASN A 52 3.39 20.33 9.24
C ASN A 52 3.52 18.80 9.21
N GLY A 53 2.53 18.07 8.69
CA GLY A 53 2.51 16.60 8.72
C GLY A 53 3.76 15.96 8.13
N VAL A 54 4.32 16.51 7.04
CA VAL A 54 5.56 16.03 6.42
C VAL A 54 6.77 16.23 7.35
N GLU A 55 6.83 17.34 8.07
CA GLU A 55 7.92 17.62 9.02
C GLU A 55 7.88 16.64 10.20
N ILE A 56 6.71 16.40 10.73
CA ILE A 56 6.52 15.41 11.80
C ILE A 56 6.89 14.00 11.31
N LEU A 57 6.46 13.61 10.10
CA LEU A 57 6.83 12.32 9.51
C LEU A 57 8.36 12.14 9.44
N ARG A 58 9.10 13.19 9.11
CA ARG A 58 10.58 13.17 9.03
C ARG A 58 11.27 12.99 10.38
N LYS A 59 10.58 13.26 11.48
CA LYS A 59 11.10 13.02 12.85
C LYS A 59 10.97 11.55 13.28
N LEU A 60 10.16 10.76 12.57
CA LEU A 60 10.05 9.32 12.84
C LEU A 60 11.28 8.58 12.31
N PRO A 61 11.68 7.46 12.95
CA PRO A 61 12.82 6.68 12.50
C PRO A 61 12.56 6.02 11.14
N ILE A 62 13.61 5.91 10.34
CA ILE A 62 13.59 5.10 9.13
C ILE A 62 13.58 3.63 9.54
N MET A 63 12.58 2.89 9.09
CA MET A 63 12.51 1.45 9.27
C MET A 63 13.24 0.74 8.13
N THR A 64 14.06 -0.25 8.48
CA THR A 64 14.65 -1.15 7.52
C THR A 64 13.85 -2.46 7.42
N LYS A 65 14.02 -3.17 6.31
CA LYS A 65 13.46 -4.52 6.17
C LYS A 65 13.94 -5.46 7.29
N HIS A 66 15.21 -5.33 7.69
CA HIS A 66 15.79 -6.12 8.76
C HIS A 66 15.08 -5.86 10.10
N ASP A 67 14.81 -4.60 10.45
CA ASP A 67 14.10 -4.26 11.70
C ASP A 67 12.73 -4.94 11.77
N ILE A 68 12.00 -4.92 10.66
CA ILE A 68 10.67 -5.54 10.60
C ILE A 68 10.76 -7.07 10.68
N LEU A 69 11.76 -7.69 10.04
CA LEU A 69 11.95 -9.14 10.08
C LEU A 69 12.32 -9.64 11.49
N MET A 70 13.13 -8.86 12.23
CA MET A 70 13.55 -9.23 13.59
C MET A 70 12.40 -9.11 14.60
N GLU A 71 11.55 -8.11 14.49
CA GLU A 71 10.48 -7.83 15.44
C GLU A 71 9.14 -7.49 14.77
N PRO A 72 8.56 -8.38 13.92
CA PRO A 72 7.42 -8.04 13.09
C PRO A 72 6.21 -7.51 13.88
N LYS A 73 5.93 -8.07 15.05
CA LYS A 73 4.81 -7.64 15.91
C LYS A 73 4.94 -6.20 16.41
N LYS A 74 6.16 -5.69 16.51
CA LYS A 74 6.42 -4.32 16.96
C LYS A 74 5.96 -3.27 15.92
N TYR A 75 5.92 -3.68 14.66
CA TYR A 75 5.53 -2.82 13.53
C TYR A 75 4.09 -3.04 13.07
N HIS A 76 3.35 -3.96 13.69
CA HIS A 76 1.94 -4.16 13.40
C HIS A 76 1.08 -3.22 14.23
N ARG A 77 0.08 -2.61 13.61
CA ARG A 77 -0.92 -1.80 14.29
C ARG A 77 -1.81 -2.68 15.16
N THR A 78 -2.10 -2.21 16.36
CA THR A 78 -2.88 -2.95 17.36
C THR A 78 -4.38 -2.65 17.30
N ASP A 79 -4.78 -1.60 16.57
CA ASP A 79 -6.18 -1.15 16.43
C ASP A 79 -6.91 -1.76 15.21
N ILE A 80 -6.25 -2.64 14.45
CA ILE A 80 -6.85 -3.28 13.28
C ILE A 80 -7.80 -4.39 13.75
N ILE A 81 -9.10 -4.17 13.54
CA ILE A 81 -10.18 -5.12 13.87
C ILE A 81 -10.62 -5.89 12.61
N GLU A 82 -10.38 -5.32 11.44
CA GLU A 82 -10.74 -5.93 10.16
C GLU A 82 -9.90 -7.20 9.91
N ARG A 83 -10.53 -8.19 9.25
CA ARG A 83 -9.81 -9.40 8.86
C ARG A 83 -8.64 -9.06 7.94
N THR A 84 -7.46 -9.49 8.34
CA THR A 84 -6.24 -9.37 7.56
C THR A 84 -5.99 -10.61 6.70
N TYR A 85 -5.19 -10.44 5.66
CA TYR A 85 -4.58 -11.53 4.91
C TYR A 85 -3.08 -11.23 4.76
N ASP A 86 -2.26 -12.26 4.84
CA ASP A 86 -0.81 -12.09 4.76
C ASP A 86 -0.36 -11.98 3.31
N ILE A 87 0.42 -10.96 3.03
CA ILE A 87 1.11 -10.80 1.75
C ILE A 87 2.61 -10.95 1.94
N ARG A 88 3.27 -11.41 0.87
CA ARG A 88 4.72 -11.61 0.85
C ARG A 88 5.36 -10.74 -0.20
N THR A 89 6.44 -10.07 0.15
CA THR A 89 7.23 -9.34 -0.84
C THR A 89 8.00 -10.32 -1.73
N GLY A 90 8.10 -10.02 -3.03
CA GLY A 90 9.10 -10.63 -3.90
C GLY A 90 10.44 -9.94 -3.65
N GLY A 91 11.51 -10.68 -3.44
CA GLY A 91 12.83 -10.10 -3.22
C GLY A 91 13.92 -10.98 -3.80
N THR A 92 14.91 -10.37 -4.46
CA THR A 92 16.12 -11.04 -4.97
C THR A 92 17.10 -11.42 -3.87
N SER A 93 16.94 -10.89 -2.66
CA SER A 93 17.80 -11.14 -1.49
C SER A 93 17.46 -12.43 -0.72
N GLY A 94 16.47 -13.20 -1.16
CA GLY A 94 16.07 -14.47 -0.51
C GLY A 94 15.26 -14.30 0.78
N GLU A 95 15.30 -13.17 1.43
CA GLU A 95 14.49 -12.88 2.62
C GLU A 95 13.13 -12.34 2.22
N LEU A 96 12.07 -13.06 2.56
CA LEU A 96 10.69 -12.64 2.29
C LEU A 96 10.15 -11.88 3.50
N LEU A 97 9.68 -10.67 3.25
CA LEU A 97 8.88 -9.95 4.24
C LEU A 97 7.42 -10.37 4.09
N GLU A 98 6.84 -10.83 5.18
CA GLU A 98 5.43 -11.19 5.29
C GLU A 98 4.75 -10.20 6.23
N PHE A 99 3.63 -9.62 5.82
CA PHE A 99 2.90 -8.67 6.64
C PHE A 99 1.39 -8.77 6.39
N PRO A 100 0.58 -8.50 7.44
CA PRO A 100 -0.86 -8.50 7.33
C PRO A 100 -1.32 -7.27 6.54
N ARG A 101 -2.33 -7.47 5.72
CA ARG A 101 -2.99 -6.42 4.95
C ARG A 101 -4.49 -6.50 5.10
N ILE A 102 -5.17 -5.38 5.19
CA ILE A 102 -6.62 -5.30 5.25
C ILE A 102 -7.22 -5.06 3.86
N LYS A 103 -8.47 -5.48 3.69
CA LYS A 103 -9.15 -5.39 2.39
C LYS A 103 -9.32 -3.95 1.92
N SER A 104 -9.64 -3.04 2.83
CA SER A 104 -9.81 -1.61 2.53
C SER A 104 -8.55 -0.97 1.95
N GLU A 105 -7.35 -1.36 2.43
CA GLU A 105 -6.07 -0.89 1.86
C GLU A 105 -5.86 -1.39 0.43
N TYR A 106 -6.26 -2.63 0.15
CA TYR A 106 -6.21 -3.16 -1.21
C TYR A 106 -7.11 -2.40 -2.17
N GLU A 107 -8.30 -2.00 -1.72
CA GLU A 107 -9.23 -1.21 -2.53
C GLU A 107 -8.67 0.19 -2.87
N VAL A 108 -7.96 0.82 -1.92
CA VAL A 108 -7.27 2.10 -2.18
C VAL A 108 -6.15 1.91 -3.21
N GLU A 109 -5.31 0.89 -3.05
CA GLU A 109 -4.23 0.59 -4.01
C GLU A 109 -4.81 0.31 -5.40
N ARG A 110 -5.89 -0.45 -5.49
CA ARG A 110 -6.55 -0.75 -6.75
C ARG A 110 -6.95 0.53 -7.49
N LYS A 111 -7.52 1.53 -6.79
CA LYS A 111 -7.86 2.82 -7.40
C LYS A 111 -6.64 3.55 -7.97
N HIS A 112 -5.48 3.48 -7.28
CA HIS A 112 -4.24 4.08 -7.79
C HIS A 112 -3.75 3.36 -9.06
N VAL A 113 -3.82 2.04 -9.09
CA VAL A 113 -3.47 1.25 -10.26
C VAL A 113 -4.42 1.56 -11.43
N GLU A 114 -5.73 1.62 -11.18
CA GLU A 114 -6.73 2.00 -12.17
C GLU A 114 -6.47 3.40 -12.76
N TYR A 115 -6.08 4.35 -11.90
CA TYR A 115 -5.70 5.69 -12.35
C TYR A 115 -4.48 5.66 -13.28
N CYS A 116 -3.42 4.94 -12.90
CA CYS A 116 -2.22 4.81 -13.75
C CYS A 116 -2.55 4.19 -15.11
N TRP A 117 -3.42 3.21 -15.16
CA TRP A 117 -3.83 2.56 -16.41
C TRP A 117 -4.70 3.48 -17.27
N LYS A 118 -5.54 4.29 -16.62
CA LYS A 118 -6.35 5.29 -17.32
C LYS A 118 -5.49 6.35 -18.05
N ILE A 119 -4.31 6.70 -17.51
CA ILE A 119 -3.37 7.62 -18.16
C ILE A 119 -2.92 7.11 -19.53
N ILE A 120 -2.82 5.79 -19.70
CA ILE A 120 -2.45 5.12 -20.96
C ILE A 120 -3.66 4.54 -21.69
N ASP A 121 -4.86 5.04 -21.38
CA ASP A 121 -6.15 4.67 -21.99
C ASP A 121 -6.51 3.19 -21.86
N ILE A 122 -6.04 2.52 -20.77
CA ILE A 122 -6.42 1.14 -20.45
C ILE A 122 -7.52 1.15 -19.38
N LYS A 123 -8.61 0.45 -19.64
CA LYS A 123 -9.75 0.29 -18.74
C LYS A 123 -9.73 -1.09 -18.10
N LEU A 124 -9.47 -1.13 -16.79
CA LEU A 124 -9.52 -2.35 -15.99
C LEU A 124 -10.92 -2.97 -16.02
N GLY A 125 -11.01 -4.27 -16.32
CA GLY A 125 -12.28 -4.98 -16.42
C GLY A 125 -13.01 -4.84 -17.76
N GLU A 126 -12.60 -3.93 -18.65
CA GLU A 126 -13.13 -3.79 -20.02
C GLU A 126 -12.14 -4.30 -21.07
N ASP A 127 -10.88 -3.89 -20.96
CA ASP A 127 -9.83 -4.26 -21.89
C ASP A 127 -9.21 -5.62 -21.56
N LYS A 128 -8.71 -6.29 -22.59
CA LYS A 128 -7.97 -7.53 -22.42
C LYS A 128 -6.50 -7.23 -22.15
N GLY A 129 -5.91 -7.94 -21.19
CA GLY A 129 -4.52 -7.77 -20.84
C GLY A 129 -3.85 -9.07 -20.40
N VAL A 130 -2.54 -9.03 -20.30
CA VAL A 130 -1.72 -10.13 -19.78
C VAL A 130 -0.88 -9.62 -18.63
N VAL A 131 -0.97 -10.26 -17.48
CA VAL A 131 -0.11 -10.01 -16.32
C VAL A 131 1.00 -11.04 -16.30
N LEU A 132 2.23 -10.59 -16.46
CA LEU A 132 3.42 -11.43 -16.28
C LEU A 132 3.83 -11.41 -14.81
N ASN A 133 3.87 -12.56 -14.18
CA ASN A 133 4.22 -12.67 -12.77
C ASN A 133 5.25 -13.81 -12.55
N ALA A 134 6.20 -13.55 -11.66
CA ALA A 134 7.19 -14.55 -11.25
C ALA A 134 6.60 -15.67 -10.36
N ARG A 135 5.33 -15.58 -9.95
CA ARG A 135 4.66 -16.58 -9.12
C ARG A 135 3.60 -17.31 -9.92
N PRO A 136 3.47 -18.64 -9.74
CA PRO A 136 2.38 -19.39 -10.35
C PRO A 136 1.04 -18.84 -9.83
N ALA A 137 0.07 -18.72 -10.71
CA ALA A 137 -1.28 -18.41 -10.32
C ALA A 137 -1.84 -19.57 -9.47
N LYS A 138 -2.49 -19.25 -8.36
CA LYS A 138 -3.21 -20.27 -7.58
C LYS A 138 -4.22 -20.95 -8.51
N ASN A 139 -4.20 -22.27 -8.57
CA ASN A 139 -5.09 -23.11 -9.40
C ASN A 139 -4.82 -23.10 -10.91
N SER A 140 -3.65 -22.71 -11.40
CA SER A 140 -3.29 -22.93 -12.80
C SER A 140 -2.63 -24.31 -12.98
N GLN A 141 -3.23 -25.17 -13.81
CA GLN A 141 -2.59 -26.44 -14.21
C GLN A 141 -1.55 -26.23 -15.32
N ASP A 142 -1.70 -25.17 -16.11
CA ASP A 142 -0.91 -24.90 -17.31
C ASP A 142 -0.04 -23.63 -17.21
N GLY A 143 0.25 -23.13 -15.99
CA GLY A 143 1.07 -21.93 -15.76
C GLY A 143 0.34 -20.61 -16.05
N PHE A 144 -0.94 -20.62 -16.38
CA PHE A 144 -1.75 -19.41 -16.56
C PHE A 144 -3.12 -19.52 -15.88
N SER A 145 -3.70 -18.40 -15.53
CA SER A 145 -5.10 -18.30 -15.07
C SER A 145 -5.74 -17.03 -15.60
N TYR A 146 -7.06 -17.03 -15.65
CA TYR A 146 -7.83 -15.86 -16.01
C TYR A 146 -8.39 -15.17 -14.76
N ILE A 147 -8.40 -13.85 -14.78
CA ILE A 147 -9.03 -12.99 -13.78
C ILE A 147 -9.98 -12.01 -14.48
N ASP A 148 -10.89 -11.41 -13.71
CA ASP A 148 -11.87 -10.44 -14.20
C ASP A 148 -12.69 -10.94 -15.41
N GLY A 149 -13.31 -12.10 -15.27
CA GLY A 149 -14.21 -12.65 -16.29
C GLY A 149 -13.52 -13.01 -17.60
N ASN A 150 -12.30 -13.53 -17.54
CA ASN A 150 -11.46 -13.93 -18.67
C ASN A 150 -10.89 -12.77 -19.50
N LYS A 151 -10.88 -11.55 -18.99
CA LYS A 151 -10.28 -10.40 -19.68
C LYS A 151 -8.79 -10.23 -19.38
N MET A 152 -8.35 -10.64 -18.19
CA MET A 152 -6.95 -10.62 -17.80
C MET A 152 -6.40 -12.04 -17.73
N MET A 153 -5.32 -12.32 -18.46
CA MET A 153 -4.58 -13.56 -18.37
C MET A 153 -3.34 -13.38 -17.50
N TRP A 154 -3.20 -14.24 -16.50
CA TRP A 154 -2.06 -14.26 -15.61
C TRP A 154 -1.09 -15.35 -16.07
N LEU A 155 0.11 -14.97 -16.43
CA LEU A 155 1.17 -15.88 -16.82
C LEU A 155 2.23 -15.97 -15.73
N ALA A 156 2.55 -17.20 -15.30
CA ALA A 156 3.70 -17.45 -14.44
C ALA A 156 4.98 -17.46 -15.30
N CYS A 157 5.94 -16.62 -14.94
CA CYS A 157 7.23 -16.51 -15.62
C CYS A 157 8.34 -17.24 -14.84
N GLN A 158 8.02 -18.32 -14.14
CA GLN A 158 9.04 -19.14 -13.51
C GLN A 158 9.49 -20.24 -14.46
N ASP A 159 10.81 -20.35 -14.66
CA ASP A 159 11.41 -21.56 -15.21
C ASP A 159 11.06 -22.73 -14.29
N GLN A 160 10.39 -23.72 -14.83
CA GLN A 160 10.18 -24.99 -14.15
C GLN A 160 11.49 -25.77 -14.22
N THR A 161 12.44 -25.44 -13.34
CA THR A 161 13.61 -26.28 -13.08
C THR A 161 13.34 -27.25 -11.96
#